data_28ef78632754e45c30f0a8a336c6ccbb
#
_entry.id   28ef78632754e45c30f0a8a336c6ccbb
#
_cell.length_a   1.000
_cell.length_b   1.000
_cell.length_c   1.000
_cell.angle_alpha   90.00
_cell.angle_beta   90.00
_cell.angle_gamma   90.00
#
_symmetry.space_group_name_H-M   'P 1'
#
loop_
_entity.id
_entity.type
_entity.pdbx_description
1 polymer ?
#
loop_
_entity_poly.entity_id
_entity_poly.type
_entity_poly.pdbx_seq_one_letter_code
_entity_poly.pdbx_strand_id
1 'polypeptide(L)'
;MPSNYFALETSIKTHLQDIDSIQAIYTPFSVDDMLQATAVAPSISIIYVDDRVGESVGNGTASVVYQQWLIVLCVEEAGSQLEDTTLVRSAASPFIIEILKRMQGFNPQVAGFKQFKRANAGVQHMSAAGKLWLPYLFECQMINSF
;
A
#
# COMPACT_ATOMS: atom_id res chain seq x y z
N MET A 1 -4.64 9.10 21.33
CA MET A 1 -3.56 9.33 20.33
C MET A 1 -2.59 8.16 20.32
N PRO A 2 -2.18 7.70 19.16
CA PRO A 2 -1.16 6.66 19.11
C PRO A 2 0.19 7.21 19.58
N SER A 3 0.97 6.37 20.23
CA SER A 3 2.34 6.70 20.62
C SER A 3 3.32 6.63 19.46
N ASN A 4 2.93 6.03 18.36
CA ASN A 4 3.70 5.89 17.14
C ASN A 4 2.87 6.41 15.96
N TYR A 5 3.35 7.48 15.34
CA TYR A 5 2.66 8.10 14.21
C TYR A 5 2.52 7.15 13.00
N PHE A 6 3.46 6.23 12.84
CA PHE A 6 3.49 5.27 11.76
C PHE A 6 3.08 3.86 12.20
N ALA A 7 2.25 3.76 13.23
CA ALA A 7 1.78 2.46 13.75
C ALA A 7 1.05 1.62 12.68
N LEU A 8 0.48 2.28 11.67
CA LEU A 8 -0.22 1.60 10.59
C LEU A 8 0.69 0.73 9.73
N GLU A 9 1.98 1.05 9.63
CA GLU A 9 2.92 0.23 8.85
C GLU A 9 2.95 -1.21 9.33
N THR A 10 3.12 -1.40 10.63
CA THR A 10 3.12 -2.75 11.23
C THR A 10 1.75 -3.42 11.08
N SER A 11 0.67 -2.68 11.26
CA SER A 11 -0.70 -3.22 11.10
C SER A 11 -0.93 -3.71 9.68
N ILE A 12 -0.52 -2.94 8.68
CA ILE A 12 -0.66 -3.34 7.28
C ILE A 12 0.20 -4.57 6.98
N LYS A 13 1.46 -4.54 7.42
CA LYS A 13 2.39 -5.65 7.21
C LYS A 13 1.85 -6.95 7.79
N THR A 14 1.40 -6.93 9.03
CA THR A 14 0.82 -8.08 9.70
C THR A 14 -0.42 -8.58 8.97
N HIS A 15 -1.25 -7.66 8.49
CA HIS A 15 -2.51 -8.00 7.83
C HIS A 15 -2.31 -8.62 6.44
N LEU A 16 -1.22 -8.30 5.76
CA LEU A 16 -0.95 -8.77 4.41
C LEU A 16 0.06 -9.92 4.34
N GLN A 17 0.82 -10.17 5.40
CA GLN A 17 1.95 -11.12 5.35
C GLN A 17 1.53 -12.57 5.15
N ASP A 18 0.30 -12.92 5.47
CA ASP A 18 -0.21 -14.29 5.33
C ASP A 18 -1.01 -14.51 4.04
N ILE A 19 -0.95 -13.58 3.10
CA ILE A 19 -1.49 -13.82 1.76
C ILE A 19 -0.70 -14.96 1.13
N ASP A 20 -1.45 -15.94 0.65
CA ASP A 20 -0.86 -17.16 0.09
C ASP A 20 0.07 -16.85 -1.08
N SER A 21 1.23 -17.48 -1.11
CA SER A 21 2.25 -17.35 -2.17
C SER A 21 2.99 -16.02 -2.26
N ILE A 22 2.74 -15.07 -1.35
CA ILE A 22 3.57 -13.85 -1.27
C ILE A 22 4.93 -14.23 -0.67
N GLN A 23 6.01 -13.89 -1.37
CA GLN A 23 7.38 -14.29 -1.02
C GLN A 23 8.05 -13.33 -0.05
N ALA A 24 7.69 -12.03 -0.10
CA ALA A 24 8.29 -11.02 0.75
C ALA A 24 7.38 -9.81 0.89
N ILE A 25 7.53 -9.09 2.01
CA ILE A 25 6.94 -7.77 2.20
C ILE A 25 8.08 -6.80 2.51
N TYR A 26 8.15 -5.73 1.72
CA TYR A 26 9.15 -4.68 1.85
C TYR A 26 8.52 -3.40 2.38
N THR A 27 9.32 -2.58 3.06
CA THR A 27 8.90 -1.27 3.56
C THR A 27 9.88 -0.18 3.09
N PRO A 28 9.97 0.07 1.78
CA PRO A 28 10.90 1.08 1.25
C PRO A 28 10.43 2.50 1.56
N PHE A 29 11.34 3.47 1.49
CA PHE A 29 11.01 4.88 1.71
C PHE A 29 10.21 5.50 0.57
N SER A 30 10.43 5.02 -0.66
CA SER A 30 9.85 5.63 -1.86
C SER A 30 9.67 4.59 -2.96
N VAL A 31 8.97 4.98 -4.01
CA VAL A 31 8.84 4.15 -5.22
C VAL A 31 10.21 3.87 -5.84
N ASP A 32 11.08 4.87 -5.90
CA ASP A 32 12.43 4.68 -6.46
C ASP A 32 13.23 3.67 -5.66
N ASP A 33 13.20 3.76 -4.34
CA ASP A 33 13.86 2.78 -3.47
C ASP A 33 13.26 1.38 -3.65
N MET A 34 11.94 1.29 -3.81
CA MET A 34 11.25 0.03 -4.07
C MET A 34 11.76 -0.64 -5.34
N LEU A 35 11.89 0.12 -6.43
CA LEU A 35 12.32 -0.42 -7.71
C LEU A 35 13.75 -0.99 -7.64
N GLN A 36 14.60 -0.41 -6.79
CA GLN A 36 15.97 -0.89 -6.58
C GLN A 36 16.04 -2.06 -5.63
N ALA A 37 15.18 -2.09 -4.61
CA ALA A 37 15.26 -3.05 -3.52
C ALA A 37 14.46 -4.33 -3.75
N THR A 38 13.48 -4.33 -4.68
CA THR A 38 12.65 -5.51 -4.92
C THR A 38 13.48 -6.63 -5.54
N ALA A 39 13.73 -7.68 -4.77
CA ALA A 39 14.56 -8.80 -5.17
C ALA A 39 13.74 -10.01 -5.61
N VAL A 40 12.57 -10.23 -5.02
CA VAL A 40 11.74 -11.40 -5.27
C VAL A 40 10.31 -11.00 -5.61
N ALA A 41 9.62 -11.89 -6.30
CA ALA A 41 8.21 -11.76 -6.66
C ALA A 41 7.54 -13.14 -6.58
N PRO A 42 6.23 -13.22 -6.27
CA PRO A 42 5.36 -12.10 -5.93
C PRO A 42 5.70 -11.49 -4.57
N SER A 43 5.67 -10.18 -4.50
CA SER A 43 5.97 -9.43 -3.27
C SER A 43 5.06 -8.22 -3.12
N ILE A 44 5.01 -7.69 -1.91
CA ILE A 44 4.26 -6.48 -1.60
C ILE A 44 5.21 -5.48 -0.98
N SER A 45 5.15 -4.23 -1.44
CA SER A 45 5.84 -3.11 -0.81
C SER A 45 4.82 -2.18 -0.17
N ILE A 46 5.12 -1.73 1.04
CA ILE A 46 4.28 -0.82 1.81
C ILE A 46 5.04 0.49 1.93
N ILE A 47 4.47 1.56 1.39
CA ILE A 47 5.12 2.87 1.32
C ILE A 47 4.23 3.91 1.96
N TYR A 48 4.74 4.60 2.99
CA TYR A 48 4.09 5.81 3.47
C TYR A 48 4.32 6.93 2.46
N VAL A 49 3.23 7.50 1.92
CA VAL A 49 3.32 8.52 0.88
C VAL A 49 3.34 9.91 1.48
N ASP A 50 2.31 10.23 2.25
CA ASP A 50 2.12 11.56 2.85
C ASP A 50 0.85 11.58 3.69
N ASP A 51 0.61 12.70 4.35
CA ASP A 51 -0.65 13.02 5.00
C ASP A 51 -1.44 13.98 4.13
N ARG A 52 -2.71 13.65 3.90
CA ARG A 52 -3.64 14.60 3.30
C ARG A 52 -4.42 15.28 4.44
N VAL A 53 -4.16 16.57 4.65
CA VAL A 53 -4.79 17.32 5.74
C VAL A 53 -6.19 17.70 5.33
N GLY A 54 -7.16 17.35 6.16
CA GLY A 54 -8.56 17.70 6.01
C GLY A 54 -8.93 18.94 6.83
N GLU A 55 -10.06 18.87 7.51
CA GLU A 55 -10.56 20.01 8.29
C GLU A 55 -9.77 20.22 9.58
N SER A 56 -9.60 21.50 9.95
CA SER A 56 -9.08 21.86 11.27
C SER A 56 -10.23 22.01 12.25
N VAL A 57 -9.99 21.64 13.49
CA VAL A 57 -10.95 21.76 14.59
C VAL A 57 -10.26 22.40 15.81
N GLY A 58 -11.04 22.86 16.79
CA GLY A 58 -10.48 23.46 17.99
C GLY A 58 -9.61 24.68 17.74
N ASN A 59 -10.05 25.60 16.87
CA ASN A 59 -9.30 26.80 16.49
C ASN A 59 -7.91 26.49 15.88
N GLY A 60 -7.81 25.38 15.16
CA GLY A 60 -6.56 24.96 14.54
C GLY A 60 -5.66 24.11 15.44
N THR A 61 -6.10 23.77 16.64
CA THR A 61 -5.31 22.94 17.57
C THR A 61 -5.35 21.46 17.22
N ALA A 62 -6.29 21.03 16.39
CA ALA A 62 -6.39 19.68 15.89
C ALA A 62 -6.74 19.68 14.42
N SER A 63 -6.38 18.64 13.73
CA SER A 63 -6.67 18.45 12.30
C SER A 63 -7.17 17.04 12.05
N VAL A 64 -8.12 16.92 11.13
CA VAL A 64 -8.47 15.62 10.54
C VAL A 64 -7.42 15.34 9.47
N VAL A 65 -6.74 14.22 9.59
CA VAL A 65 -5.65 13.83 8.70
C VAL A 65 -5.96 12.48 8.09
N TYR A 66 -5.62 12.32 6.82
CA TYR A 66 -5.70 11.03 6.11
C TYR A 66 -4.29 10.60 5.76
N GLN A 67 -3.77 9.62 6.51
CA GLN A 67 -2.48 9.04 6.16
C GLN A 67 -2.62 8.22 4.89
N GLN A 68 -1.72 8.45 3.95
CA GLN A 68 -1.74 7.78 2.65
C GLN A 68 -0.66 6.71 2.61
N TRP A 69 -1.11 5.48 2.38
CA TRP A 69 -0.26 4.29 2.32
C TRP A 69 -0.40 3.64 0.96
N LEU A 70 0.72 3.55 0.23
CA LEU A 70 0.77 2.89 -1.07
C LEU A 70 1.13 1.42 -0.87
N ILE A 71 0.28 0.55 -1.37
CA ILE A 71 0.50 -0.89 -1.35
C ILE A 71 0.81 -1.29 -2.78
N VAL A 72 2.03 -1.76 -3.03
CA VAL A 72 2.49 -2.08 -4.38
C VAL A 72 2.72 -3.57 -4.49
N LEU A 73 1.96 -4.21 -5.37
CA LEU A 73 2.16 -5.61 -5.70
C LEU A 73 3.20 -5.70 -6.82
N CYS A 74 4.21 -6.54 -6.63
CA CYS A 74 5.16 -6.91 -7.68
C CYS A 74 4.93 -8.36 -8.08
N VAL A 75 4.72 -8.59 -9.37
CA VAL A 75 4.62 -9.93 -9.94
C VAL A 75 5.61 -10.06 -11.09
N GLU A 76 6.02 -11.28 -11.36
CA GLU A 76 6.95 -11.60 -12.44
C GLU A 76 6.43 -12.79 -13.23
N GLU A 77 6.50 -12.69 -14.55
CA GLU A 77 6.16 -13.78 -15.45
C GLU A 77 7.15 -13.77 -16.60
N ALA A 78 8.03 -14.77 -16.62
CA ALA A 78 9.13 -14.84 -17.58
C ALA A 78 8.65 -14.96 -19.04
N GLY A 79 7.44 -15.48 -19.25
CA GLY A 79 6.85 -15.60 -20.59
C GLY A 79 6.25 -14.30 -21.12
N SER A 80 6.14 -13.25 -20.30
CA SER A 80 5.53 -11.99 -20.72
C SER A 80 6.53 -11.16 -21.51
N GLN A 81 6.03 -10.55 -22.57
CA GLN A 81 6.77 -9.63 -23.44
C GLN A 81 6.20 -8.24 -23.30
N LEU A 82 6.95 -7.23 -23.77
CA LEU A 82 6.47 -5.83 -23.75
C LEU A 82 5.16 -5.64 -24.50
N GLU A 83 4.95 -6.43 -25.57
CA GLU A 83 3.75 -6.35 -26.41
C GLU A 83 2.63 -7.27 -25.95
N ASP A 84 2.93 -8.24 -25.08
CA ASP A 84 1.94 -9.18 -24.55
C ASP A 84 2.14 -9.32 -23.04
N THR A 85 1.28 -8.64 -22.29
CA THR A 85 1.32 -8.64 -20.83
C THR A 85 0.19 -9.48 -20.21
N THR A 86 -0.52 -10.27 -21.04
CA THR A 86 -1.67 -11.06 -20.57
C THR A 86 -1.28 -12.04 -19.47
N LEU A 87 -0.14 -12.72 -19.61
CA LEU A 87 0.31 -13.71 -18.64
C LEU A 87 0.61 -13.07 -17.29
N VAL A 88 1.30 -11.93 -17.28
CA VAL A 88 1.65 -11.26 -16.02
C VAL A 88 0.41 -10.66 -15.35
N ARG A 89 -0.55 -10.16 -16.11
CA ARG A 89 -1.82 -9.69 -15.57
C ARG A 89 -2.64 -10.82 -14.97
N SER A 90 -2.68 -11.95 -15.62
CA SER A 90 -3.37 -13.15 -15.12
C SER A 90 -2.72 -13.64 -13.82
N ALA A 91 -1.40 -13.60 -13.73
CA ALA A 91 -0.69 -13.95 -12.51
C ALA A 91 -0.96 -12.95 -11.38
N ALA A 92 -1.11 -11.67 -11.70
CA ALA A 92 -1.35 -10.61 -10.73
C ALA A 92 -2.78 -10.62 -10.16
N SER A 93 -3.76 -11.02 -10.98
CA SER A 93 -5.19 -10.84 -10.66
C SER A 93 -5.60 -11.42 -9.30
N PRO A 94 -5.28 -12.67 -8.94
CA PRO A 94 -5.70 -13.19 -7.63
C PRO A 94 -5.08 -12.42 -6.46
N PHE A 95 -3.85 -11.94 -6.60
CA PHE A 95 -3.20 -11.12 -5.58
C PHE A 95 -3.85 -9.75 -5.44
N ILE A 96 -4.21 -9.13 -6.55
CA ILE A 96 -4.92 -7.84 -6.53
C ILE A 96 -6.24 -7.97 -5.79
N ILE A 97 -7.02 -8.99 -6.13
CA ILE A 97 -8.32 -9.25 -5.50
C ILE A 97 -8.12 -9.43 -3.98
N GLU A 98 -7.14 -10.22 -3.59
CA GLU A 98 -6.88 -10.49 -2.17
C GLU A 98 -6.45 -9.23 -1.42
N ILE A 99 -5.56 -8.42 -2.00
CA ILE A 99 -5.12 -7.15 -1.40
C ILE A 99 -6.32 -6.22 -1.21
N LEU A 100 -7.15 -6.06 -2.24
CA LEU A 100 -8.31 -5.18 -2.16
C LEU A 100 -9.33 -5.67 -1.13
N LYS A 101 -9.57 -6.98 -1.07
CA LYS A 101 -10.46 -7.57 -0.06
C LYS A 101 -9.97 -7.30 1.35
N ARG A 102 -8.66 -7.40 1.58
CA ARG A 102 -8.10 -7.21 2.92
C ARG A 102 -8.00 -5.76 3.32
N MET A 103 -7.70 -4.87 2.38
CA MET A 103 -7.43 -3.47 2.70
C MET A 103 -8.67 -2.58 2.70
N GLN A 104 -9.63 -2.81 1.81
CA GLN A 104 -10.84 -1.96 1.77
C GLN A 104 -11.68 -2.21 3.01
N GLY A 105 -11.88 -1.16 3.81
CA GLY A 105 -12.62 -1.24 5.06
C GLY A 105 -11.85 -1.86 6.22
N PHE A 106 -10.57 -2.17 6.05
CA PHE A 106 -9.76 -2.74 7.12
C PHE A 106 -9.69 -1.78 8.31
N ASN A 107 -10.08 -2.28 9.49
CA ASN A 107 -9.91 -1.54 10.74
C ASN A 107 -8.61 -1.99 11.41
N PRO A 108 -7.59 -1.13 11.48
CA PRO A 108 -6.30 -1.51 12.07
C PRO A 108 -6.36 -1.70 13.58
N GLN A 109 -7.46 -1.28 14.23
CA GLN A 109 -7.63 -1.34 15.68
C GLN A 109 -6.50 -0.65 16.44
N VAL A 110 -6.04 0.46 15.87
CA VAL A 110 -5.05 1.34 16.50
C VAL A 110 -5.77 2.60 16.97
N ALA A 111 -5.53 2.99 18.22
CA ALA A 111 -6.19 4.13 18.83
C ALA A 111 -6.00 5.40 17.97
N GLY A 112 -7.08 6.10 17.70
CA GLY A 112 -7.08 7.32 16.91
C GLY A 112 -7.21 7.14 15.40
N PHE A 113 -7.14 5.90 14.89
CA PHE A 113 -7.30 5.60 13.48
C PHE A 113 -8.64 4.93 13.19
N LYS A 114 -9.19 5.22 12.01
CA LYS A 114 -10.41 4.60 11.50
C LYS A 114 -10.07 3.55 10.43
N GLN A 115 -11.09 3.09 9.70
CA GLN A 115 -10.90 2.12 8.63
C GLN A 115 -10.18 2.72 7.45
N PHE A 116 -9.44 1.87 6.74
CA PHE A 116 -8.82 2.22 5.47
C PHE A 116 -9.87 2.35 4.37
N LYS A 117 -9.65 3.32 3.48
CA LYS A 117 -10.44 3.53 2.27
C LYS A 117 -9.50 3.58 1.07
N ARG A 118 -9.95 3.02 -0.04
CA ARG A 118 -9.19 3.11 -1.28
C ARG A 118 -9.26 4.52 -1.85
N ALA A 119 -8.14 4.99 -2.39
CA ALA A 119 -8.04 6.30 -3.05
C ALA A 119 -7.27 6.14 -4.37
N ASN A 120 -7.21 7.21 -5.14
CA ASN A 120 -6.44 7.21 -6.38
C ASN A 120 -4.95 7.23 -6.07
N ALA A 121 -4.20 6.30 -6.65
CA ALA A 121 -2.79 6.11 -6.31
C ALA A 121 -1.90 7.28 -6.70
N GLY A 122 -2.25 8.04 -7.73
CA GLY A 122 -1.37 9.09 -8.23
C GLY A 122 -0.09 8.58 -8.88
N VAL A 123 0.14 7.28 -8.84
CA VAL A 123 1.29 6.61 -9.44
C VAL A 123 0.74 5.53 -10.37
N GLN A 124 1.27 5.49 -11.59
CA GLN A 124 0.85 4.47 -12.56
C GLN A 124 1.60 3.17 -12.30
N HIS A 125 1.05 2.07 -12.82
CA HIS A 125 1.77 0.80 -12.80
C HIS A 125 3.07 0.93 -13.60
N MET A 126 4.07 0.14 -13.22
CA MET A 126 5.40 0.15 -13.81
C MET A 126 5.75 -1.26 -14.24
N SER A 127 6.50 -1.38 -15.33
CA SER A 127 6.97 -2.68 -15.80
C SER A 127 8.40 -2.60 -16.27
N ALA A 128 9.15 -3.68 -16.04
CA ALA A 128 10.52 -3.82 -16.52
C ALA A 128 10.90 -5.29 -16.53
N ALA A 129 11.40 -5.79 -17.67
CA ALA A 129 12.00 -7.12 -17.78
C ALA A 129 11.11 -8.26 -17.25
N GLY A 130 9.82 -8.23 -17.55
CA GLY A 130 8.87 -9.27 -17.12
C GLY A 130 8.28 -9.04 -15.73
N LYS A 131 8.73 -8.03 -15.01
CA LYS A 131 8.15 -7.63 -13.73
C LYS A 131 7.11 -6.55 -13.92
N LEU A 132 6.06 -6.59 -13.11
CA LEU A 132 5.00 -5.61 -13.10
C LEU A 132 4.75 -5.16 -11.67
N TRP A 133 4.80 -3.85 -11.42
CA TRP A 133 4.48 -3.24 -10.14
C TRP A 133 3.14 -2.52 -10.25
N LEU A 134 2.21 -2.88 -9.37
CA LEU A 134 0.83 -2.39 -9.39
C LEU A 134 0.55 -1.66 -8.07
N PRO A 135 0.49 -0.31 -8.09
CA PRO A 135 0.26 0.47 -6.90
C PRO A 135 -1.22 0.67 -6.60
N TYR A 136 -1.58 0.53 -5.32
CA TYR A 136 -2.92 0.79 -4.80
C TYR A 136 -2.79 1.68 -3.57
N LEU A 137 -3.46 2.82 -3.58
CA LEU A 137 -3.41 3.77 -2.48
C LEU A 137 -4.59 3.56 -1.53
N PHE A 138 -4.28 3.53 -0.24
CA PHE A 138 -5.29 3.49 0.81
C PHE A 138 -5.06 4.65 1.77
N GLU A 139 -6.15 5.25 2.22
CA GLU A 139 -6.11 6.34 3.20
C GLU A 139 -6.74 5.88 4.50
N CYS A 140 -6.15 6.30 5.61
CA CYS A 140 -6.68 6.01 6.94
C CYS A 140 -6.82 7.33 7.70
N GLN A 141 -8.03 7.62 8.14
CA GLN A 141 -8.34 8.86 8.86
C GLN A 141 -7.86 8.77 10.30
N MET A 142 -7.25 9.86 10.76
CA MET A 142 -6.99 10.07 12.18
C MET A 142 -7.23 11.53 12.54
N ILE A 143 -7.45 11.79 13.82
CA ILE A 143 -7.51 13.15 14.35
C ILE A 143 -6.16 13.44 15.01
N ASN A 144 -5.50 14.47 14.49
CA ASN A 144 -4.20 14.92 14.98
C ASN A 144 -4.44 16.13 15.92
N SER A 145 -4.20 15.91 17.21
CA SER A 145 -4.41 16.92 18.27
C SER A 145 -3.18 17.07 19.16
N PHE A 146 -2.04 17.01 18.55
CA PHE A 146 -0.76 17.14 19.28
C PHE A 146 -0.51 18.56 19.76
#